data_e5ecfab8ad38c377c26a673360120c7d
#
_entry.id   e5ecfab8ad38c377c26a673360120c7d
#
_cell.length_a   1.000
_cell.length_b   1.000
_cell.length_c   1.000
_cell.angle_alpha   90.00
_cell.angle_beta   90.00
_cell.angle_gamma   90.00
#
_symmetry.space_group_name_H-M   'P 1'
#
loop_
_entity.id
_entity.type
_entity.pdbx_description
1 polymer ?
#
loop_
_entity_poly.entity_id
_entity_poly.type
_entity_poly.pdbx_seq_one_letter_code
_entity_poly.pdbx_strand_id
1 'polypeptide(L)'
;IKGPIVIDLSSHILDEHEQDDSDEHNHDHDHDHASIHYWTSYHNLEHMASVIYENIIKIDSENKTYYEENLNLVLEKLSKLEDELLEIVSLSPTKEIFYAGHNAMDALANEMGITITALVDDIKPNADVTSPQIQNLIKKIKENNAKYLFVPELESLRVVETIKRALKNENIELEILELHGLHNISKEQFDKGISIFDILNQNNINLEKGLKND
;
A
#
# COMPACT_ATOMS: atom_id res chain seq x y z
N ILE A 1 29.76 26.03 4.24
CA ILE A 1 28.33 25.61 4.24
C ILE A 1 28.39 24.09 4.31
N LYS A 2 27.84 23.48 5.38
CA LYS A 2 27.67 22.04 5.44
C LYS A 2 26.63 21.67 4.36
N GLY A 3 26.90 20.61 3.59
CA GLY A 3 25.98 20.11 2.59
C GLY A 3 24.67 19.58 3.21
N PRO A 4 23.68 19.24 2.39
CA PRO A 4 22.42 18.65 2.88
C PRO A 4 22.70 17.35 3.62
N ILE A 5 21.93 17.09 4.67
CA ILE A 5 21.94 15.80 5.36
C ILE A 5 20.98 14.88 4.60
N VAL A 6 21.46 13.73 4.18
CA VAL A 6 20.69 12.71 3.50
C VAL A 6 20.48 11.56 4.48
N ILE A 7 19.25 11.12 4.64
CA ILE A 7 18.86 9.96 5.46
C ILE A 7 18.28 8.93 4.51
N ASP A 8 18.86 7.74 4.48
CA ASP A 8 18.33 6.60 3.76
C ASP A 8 17.34 5.87 4.66
N LEU A 9 16.05 6.07 4.43
CA LEU A 9 15.00 5.45 5.22
C LEU A 9 14.86 3.95 4.93
N SER A 10 15.23 3.49 3.73
CA SER A 10 15.14 2.07 3.36
C SER A 10 16.05 1.18 4.22
N SER A 11 17.18 1.71 4.65
CA SER A 11 18.13 1.00 5.54
C SER A 11 17.62 0.79 6.97
N HIS A 12 16.48 1.37 7.29
CA HIS A 12 15.84 1.30 8.60
C HIS A 12 14.54 0.47 8.60
N ILE A 13 14.19 -0.14 7.47
CA ILE A 13 13.03 -1.00 7.40
C ILE A 13 13.33 -2.30 8.12
N LEU A 14 12.50 -2.64 9.11
CA LEU A 14 12.62 -3.88 9.85
C LEU A 14 12.17 -5.04 8.97
N ASP A 15 13.05 -6.02 8.74
CA ASP A 15 12.64 -7.31 8.23
C ASP A 15 11.76 -7.98 9.32
N GLU A 16 10.53 -8.33 8.98
CA GLU A 16 9.57 -8.94 9.91
C GLU A 16 10.02 -10.31 10.46
N HIS A 17 11.20 -10.80 10.06
CA HIS A 17 11.73 -12.14 10.40
C HIS A 17 12.82 -12.16 11.48
N GLU A 18 13.15 -11.04 12.15
CA GLU A 18 14.16 -11.04 13.24
C GLU A 18 13.54 -11.06 14.65
N GLN A 19 12.43 -11.76 14.87
CA GLN A 19 11.95 -12.08 16.22
C GLN A 19 11.62 -13.56 16.40
N ASP A 20 12.56 -14.45 16.18
CA ASP A 20 12.61 -15.74 16.88
C ASP A 20 14.03 -16.31 16.90
N ASP A 21 14.85 -15.84 17.83
CA ASP A 21 16.12 -16.45 18.20
C ASP A 21 15.82 -17.72 18.99
N SER A 22 15.65 -18.86 18.33
CA SER A 22 16.09 -20.19 18.77
C SER A 22 15.59 -21.27 17.81
N ASP A 23 16.39 -21.70 16.84
CA ASP A 23 16.76 -23.10 16.65
C ASP A 23 17.48 -23.26 15.29
N GLU A 24 18.68 -23.86 15.37
CA GLU A 24 19.48 -24.27 14.22
C GLU A 24 18.72 -25.27 13.33
N HIS A 25 18.14 -24.81 12.20
CA HIS A 25 17.85 -25.66 11.08
C HIS A 25 18.16 -24.96 9.75
N ASN A 26 19.11 -25.56 9.04
CA ASN A 26 19.58 -25.25 7.72
C ASN A 26 18.44 -25.41 6.71
N HIS A 27 17.80 -24.32 6.29
CA HIS A 27 16.91 -24.28 5.13
C HIS A 27 17.40 -23.22 4.15
N ASP A 28 17.52 -23.60 2.88
CA ASP A 28 17.68 -22.68 1.75
C ASP A 28 16.50 -21.67 1.81
N HIS A 29 16.76 -20.52 2.36
CA HIS A 29 15.82 -19.41 2.35
C HIS A 29 16.01 -18.66 1.04
N ASP A 30 15.05 -18.80 0.14
CA ASP A 30 14.76 -17.73 -0.81
C ASP A 30 14.65 -16.46 0.05
N HIS A 31 15.55 -15.54 -0.16
CA HIS A 31 15.51 -14.23 0.48
C HIS A 31 14.22 -13.56 0.01
N ASP A 32 13.20 -13.57 0.86
CA ASP A 32 12.05 -12.68 0.73
C ASP A 32 12.62 -11.26 0.78
N HIS A 33 12.79 -10.69 -0.40
CA HIS A 33 13.27 -9.33 -0.53
C HIS A 33 12.24 -8.42 0.11
N ALA A 34 12.67 -7.63 1.09
CA ALA A 34 11.85 -6.55 1.66
C ALA A 34 11.15 -5.80 0.52
N SER A 35 9.84 -5.58 0.69
CA SER A 35 9.04 -4.90 -0.33
C SER A 35 9.71 -3.60 -0.78
N ILE A 36 9.84 -3.40 -2.09
CA ILE A 36 10.34 -2.13 -2.63
C ILE A 36 9.40 -0.98 -2.23
N HIS A 37 8.11 -1.27 -2.07
CA HIS A 37 7.08 -0.29 -1.72
C HIS A 37 6.81 -0.27 -0.20
N TYR A 38 7.87 -0.42 0.61
CA TYR A 38 7.81 -0.51 2.06
C TYR A 38 6.99 0.63 2.71
N TRP A 39 6.95 1.80 2.10
CA TRP A 39 6.20 2.97 2.60
C TRP A 39 4.68 2.84 2.54
N THR A 40 4.14 1.76 1.99
CA THR A 40 2.69 1.50 1.99
C THR A 40 2.21 0.83 3.27
N SER A 41 3.11 0.26 4.09
CA SER A 41 2.84 -0.33 5.40
C SER A 41 2.71 0.75 6.48
N TYR A 42 1.74 0.64 7.38
CA TYR A 42 1.55 1.54 8.53
C TYR A 42 2.73 1.47 9.48
N HIS A 43 3.15 0.25 9.83
CA HIS A 43 4.31 0.01 10.69
C HIS A 43 5.57 0.69 10.15
N ASN A 44 5.84 0.55 8.85
CA ASN A 44 7.00 1.19 8.24
C ASN A 44 6.88 2.72 8.20
N LEU A 45 5.67 3.27 8.01
CA LEU A 45 5.43 4.72 8.10
C LEU A 45 5.72 5.26 9.50
N GLU A 46 5.31 4.56 10.56
CA GLU A 46 5.60 4.93 11.94
C GLU A 46 7.10 4.88 12.23
N HIS A 47 7.77 3.82 11.76
CA HIS A 47 9.21 3.69 11.91
C HIS A 47 9.97 4.80 11.19
N MET A 48 9.60 5.08 9.93
CA MET A 48 10.19 6.18 9.15
C MET A 48 10.00 7.54 9.84
N ALA A 49 8.81 7.82 10.39
CA ALA A 49 8.55 9.03 11.15
C ALA A 49 9.48 9.16 12.38
N SER A 50 9.70 8.06 13.08
CA SER A 50 10.60 7.98 14.24
C SER A 50 12.07 8.22 13.84
N VAL A 51 12.53 7.61 12.75
CA VAL A 51 13.88 7.84 12.20
C VAL A 51 14.08 9.30 11.78
N ILE A 52 13.09 9.91 11.16
CA ILE A 52 13.13 11.34 10.79
C ILE A 52 13.26 12.20 12.05
N TYR A 53 12.45 11.94 13.07
CA TYR A 53 12.52 12.65 14.35
C TYR A 53 13.90 12.54 14.99
N GLU A 54 14.45 11.33 15.13
CA GLU A 54 15.77 11.09 15.70
C GLU A 54 16.90 11.86 15.01
N ASN A 55 16.78 12.06 13.72
CA ASN A 55 17.77 12.79 12.95
C ASN A 55 17.56 14.29 13.01
N ILE A 56 16.32 14.79 13.02
CA ILE A 56 16.06 16.23 13.07
C ILE A 56 16.47 16.83 14.42
N ILE A 57 16.27 16.12 15.55
CA ILE A 57 16.68 16.59 16.89
C ILE A 57 18.21 16.64 17.06
N LYS A 58 18.99 15.88 16.27
CA LYS A 58 20.47 15.99 16.26
C LYS A 58 20.93 17.29 15.61
N ILE A 59 20.12 17.87 14.74
CA ILE A 59 20.40 19.09 13.99
C ILE A 59 19.87 20.31 14.69
N ASP A 60 18.68 20.21 15.25
CA ASP A 60 17.92 21.28 15.89
C ASP A 60 17.38 20.82 17.26
N SER A 61 18.31 20.63 18.19
CA SER A 61 18.01 20.14 19.54
C SER A 61 17.20 21.15 20.40
N GLU A 62 17.26 22.44 20.06
CA GLU A 62 16.53 23.49 20.79
C GLU A 62 15.02 23.34 20.61
N ASN A 63 14.57 22.81 19.49
CA ASN A 63 13.17 22.57 19.17
C ASN A 63 12.72 21.12 19.42
N LYS A 64 13.47 20.33 20.19
CA LYS A 64 13.18 18.90 20.43
C LYS A 64 11.74 18.66 20.87
N THR A 65 11.21 19.42 21.83
CA THR A 65 9.85 19.25 22.34
C THR A 65 8.80 19.45 21.24
N TYR A 66 8.97 20.44 20.39
CA TYR A 66 8.09 20.67 19.25
C TYR A 66 8.08 19.48 18.29
N TYR A 67 9.25 18.91 17.98
CA TYR A 67 9.34 17.75 17.10
C TYR A 67 8.76 16.49 17.74
N GLU A 68 8.94 16.31 19.07
CA GLU A 68 8.36 15.19 19.82
C GLU A 68 6.84 15.23 19.86
N GLU A 69 6.26 16.41 20.08
CA GLU A 69 4.80 16.60 20.03
C GLU A 69 4.25 16.29 18.63
N ASN A 70 4.92 16.74 17.56
CA ASN A 70 4.50 16.42 16.19
C ASN A 70 4.65 14.93 15.86
N LEU A 71 5.73 14.27 16.28
CA LEU A 71 5.89 12.83 16.11
C LEU A 71 4.72 12.08 16.77
N ASN A 72 4.42 12.40 18.03
CA ASN A 72 3.33 11.76 18.75
C ASN A 72 1.99 11.91 18.02
N LEU A 73 1.70 13.08 17.45
CA LEU A 73 0.50 13.30 16.64
C LEU A 73 0.47 12.47 15.36
N VAL A 74 1.63 12.27 14.73
CA VAL A 74 1.77 11.42 13.53
C VAL A 74 1.51 9.97 13.89
N LEU A 75 2.19 9.46 14.94
CA LEU A 75 2.05 8.07 15.39
C LEU A 75 0.60 7.75 15.82
N GLU A 76 -0.03 8.65 16.60
CA GLU A 76 -1.43 8.48 17.00
C GLU A 76 -2.37 8.34 15.80
N LYS A 77 -2.17 9.17 14.76
CA LYS A 77 -3.00 9.11 13.55
C LYS A 77 -2.77 7.86 12.73
N LEU A 78 -1.52 7.41 12.59
CA LEU A 78 -1.18 6.19 11.86
C LEU A 78 -1.75 4.97 12.57
N SER A 79 -1.46 4.82 13.87
CA SER A 79 -1.97 3.71 14.69
C SER A 79 -3.50 3.62 14.64
N LYS A 80 -4.21 4.75 14.71
CA LYS A 80 -5.67 4.76 14.59
C LYS A 80 -6.15 4.24 13.23
N LEU A 81 -5.53 4.66 12.14
CA LEU A 81 -5.90 4.22 10.79
C LEU A 81 -5.55 2.75 10.56
N GLU A 82 -4.46 2.28 11.15
CA GLU A 82 -4.06 0.87 11.16
C GLU A 82 -5.10 0.01 11.89
N ASP A 83 -5.45 0.39 13.13
CA ASP A 83 -6.47 -0.30 13.94
C ASP A 83 -7.82 -0.39 13.20
N GLU A 84 -8.24 0.72 12.56
CA GLU A 84 -9.46 0.77 11.74
C GLU A 84 -9.38 -0.22 10.56
N LEU A 85 -8.25 -0.32 9.87
CA LEU A 85 -8.08 -1.26 8.77
C LEU A 85 -8.03 -2.71 9.25
N LEU A 86 -7.34 -3.00 10.36
CA LEU A 86 -7.32 -4.32 10.97
C LEU A 86 -8.74 -4.78 11.36
N GLU A 87 -9.55 -3.89 11.93
CA GLU A 87 -10.97 -4.19 12.23
C GLU A 87 -11.74 -4.49 10.93
N ILE A 88 -11.62 -3.65 9.90
CA ILE A 88 -12.24 -3.87 8.58
C ILE A 88 -11.85 -5.24 8.03
N VAL A 89 -10.55 -5.55 8.01
CA VAL A 89 -10.05 -6.82 7.52
C VAL A 89 -10.61 -7.98 8.36
N SER A 90 -10.62 -7.88 9.69
CA SER A 90 -11.11 -8.94 10.57
C SER A 90 -12.57 -9.30 10.32
N LEU A 91 -13.41 -8.31 10.04
CA LEU A 91 -14.86 -8.45 9.84
C LEU A 91 -15.24 -8.77 8.39
N SER A 92 -14.32 -8.66 7.44
CA SER A 92 -14.63 -8.82 6.02
C SER A 92 -14.75 -10.29 5.59
N PRO A 93 -15.70 -10.64 4.72
CA PRO A 93 -15.93 -12.00 4.27
C PRO A 93 -14.86 -12.50 3.30
N THR A 94 -14.15 -11.61 2.61
CA THR A 94 -13.01 -11.96 1.77
C THR A 94 -11.75 -11.24 2.24
N LYS A 95 -10.60 -11.85 1.97
CA LYS A 95 -9.27 -11.25 2.20
C LYS A 95 -8.57 -10.99 0.87
N GLU A 96 -9.23 -11.16 -0.26
CA GLU A 96 -8.66 -10.97 -1.60
C GLU A 96 -9.26 -9.74 -2.27
N ILE A 97 -8.41 -8.93 -2.88
CA ILE A 97 -8.77 -7.82 -3.75
C ILE A 97 -8.09 -7.95 -5.12
N PHE A 98 -8.67 -7.31 -6.15
CA PHE A 98 -8.17 -7.32 -7.52
C PHE A 98 -7.65 -5.95 -7.89
N TYR A 99 -6.43 -5.88 -8.42
CA TYR A 99 -5.70 -4.63 -8.64
C TYR A 99 -5.22 -4.51 -10.09
N ALA A 100 -5.65 -3.48 -10.79
CA ALA A 100 -5.33 -3.25 -12.20
C ALA A 100 -4.05 -2.42 -12.38
N GLY A 101 -3.01 -2.77 -11.64
CA GLY A 101 -1.69 -2.16 -11.69
C GLY A 101 -0.60 -3.20 -11.42
N HIS A 102 0.65 -2.75 -11.29
CA HIS A 102 1.68 -3.58 -10.65
C HIS A 102 1.46 -3.61 -9.14
N ASN A 103 1.83 -4.70 -8.47
CA ASN A 103 1.61 -4.83 -7.04
C ASN A 103 2.52 -3.90 -6.24
N ALA A 104 2.04 -2.67 -6.03
CA ALA A 104 2.71 -1.66 -5.22
C ALA A 104 2.25 -1.67 -3.76
N MET A 105 1.35 -2.58 -3.40
CA MET A 105 0.71 -2.62 -2.07
C MET A 105 1.08 -3.89 -1.30
N ASP A 106 2.16 -4.55 -1.68
CA ASP A 106 2.62 -5.80 -1.09
C ASP A 106 2.98 -5.66 0.40
N ALA A 107 3.64 -4.57 0.81
CA ALA A 107 3.94 -4.31 2.21
C ALA A 107 2.65 -4.17 3.05
N LEU A 108 1.68 -3.37 2.59
CA LEU A 108 0.38 -3.26 3.25
C LEU A 108 -0.37 -4.61 3.27
N ALA A 109 -0.33 -5.34 2.16
CA ALA A 109 -1.01 -6.62 2.04
C ALA A 109 -0.48 -7.65 3.06
N ASN A 110 0.83 -7.74 3.18
CA ASN A 110 1.49 -8.63 4.15
C ASN A 110 1.13 -8.24 5.59
N GLU A 111 1.26 -6.96 5.93
CA GLU A 111 0.95 -6.43 7.27
C GLU A 111 -0.51 -6.70 7.66
N MET A 112 -1.45 -6.49 6.75
CA MET A 112 -2.89 -6.65 7.01
C MET A 112 -3.42 -8.07 6.79
N GLY A 113 -2.60 -9.00 6.29
CA GLY A 113 -3.05 -10.36 5.98
C GLY A 113 -4.09 -10.41 4.86
N ILE A 114 -3.98 -9.54 3.86
CA ILE A 114 -4.83 -9.54 2.65
C ILE A 114 -4.04 -10.03 1.44
N THR A 115 -4.75 -10.58 0.46
CA THR A 115 -4.17 -11.02 -0.81
C THR A 115 -4.51 -10.00 -1.90
N ILE A 116 -3.51 -9.58 -2.66
CA ILE A 116 -3.70 -8.71 -3.81
C ILE A 116 -3.42 -9.49 -5.08
N THR A 117 -4.46 -9.74 -5.86
CA THR A 117 -4.33 -10.29 -7.21
C THR A 117 -4.12 -9.13 -8.18
N ALA A 118 -2.86 -8.82 -8.46
CA ALA A 118 -2.47 -7.74 -9.34
C ALA A 118 -2.50 -8.12 -10.83
N LEU A 119 -2.62 -7.11 -11.70
CA LEU A 119 -2.52 -7.29 -13.15
C LEU A 119 -1.10 -7.67 -13.57
N VAL A 120 -0.09 -7.13 -12.86
CA VAL A 120 1.34 -7.38 -13.07
C VAL A 120 1.97 -7.63 -11.71
N ASP A 121 2.55 -8.82 -11.54
CA ASP A 121 3.23 -9.23 -10.30
C ASP A 121 4.68 -8.73 -10.26
N ASP A 122 5.33 -8.56 -11.44
CA ASP A 122 6.73 -8.16 -11.55
C ASP A 122 6.93 -6.63 -11.60
N ILE A 123 7.94 -6.18 -10.87
CA ILE A 123 8.40 -4.79 -10.88
C ILE A 123 9.22 -4.51 -12.14
N LYS A 124 8.56 -4.45 -13.26
CA LYS A 124 9.15 -3.89 -14.49
C LYS A 124 8.42 -2.59 -14.83
N PRO A 125 8.93 -1.43 -14.41
CA PRO A 125 8.23 -0.15 -14.51
C PRO A 125 7.75 0.24 -15.91
N ASN A 126 8.25 -0.44 -16.95
CA ASN A 126 7.95 -0.15 -18.37
C ASN A 126 7.47 -1.38 -19.14
N ALA A 127 7.02 -2.44 -18.48
CA ALA A 127 6.47 -3.59 -19.18
C ALA A 127 5.05 -3.27 -19.66
N ASP A 128 4.82 -3.30 -20.96
CA ASP A 128 3.47 -3.21 -21.52
C ASP A 128 2.61 -4.37 -20.98
N VAL A 129 1.43 -4.03 -20.50
CA VAL A 129 0.43 -5.01 -20.07
C VAL A 129 0.01 -5.86 -21.27
N THR A 130 0.15 -7.17 -21.12
CA THR A 130 -0.15 -8.12 -22.18
C THR A 130 -1.61 -8.59 -22.15
N SER A 131 -2.13 -8.98 -23.32
CA SER A 131 -3.50 -9.55 -23.39
C SER A 131 -3.70 -10.78 -22.51
N PRO A 132 -2.75 -11.72 -22.37
CA PRO A 132 -2.88 -12.84 -21.42
C PRO A 132 -3.01 -12.40 -19.97
N GLN A 133 -2.29 -11.37 -19.51
CA GLN A 133 -2.41 -10.84 -18.14
C GLN A 133 -3.81 -10.28 -17.89
N ILE A 134 -4.35 -9.49 -18.84
CA ILE A 134 -5.72 -8.96 -18.75
C ILE A 134 -6.73 -10.10 -18.68
N GLN A 135 -6.60 -11.12 -19.52
CA GLN A 135 -7.52 -12.28 -19.53
C GLN A 135 -7.44 -13.07 -18.23
N ASN A 136 -6.24 -13.25 -17.66
CA ASN A 136 -6.06 -13.93 -16.38
C ASN A 136 -6.74 -13.15 -15.24
N LEU A 137 -6.56 -11.83 -15.18
CA LEU A 137 -7.21 -11.01 -14.16
C LEU A 137 -8.74 -11.07 -14.30
N ILE A 138 -9.28 -10.95 -15.52
CA ILE A 138 -10.73 -11.10 -15.80
C ILE A 138 -11.24 -12.47 -15.31
N LYS A 139 -10.49 -13.55 -15.60
CA LYS A 139 -10.86 -14.89 -15.14
C LYS A 139 -10.94 -14.96 -13.62
N LYS A 140 -9.92 -14.47 -12.92
CA LYS A 140 -9.87 -14.46 -11.45
C LYS A 140 -11.01 -13.61 -10.83
N ILE A 141 -11.30 -12.43 -11.39
CA ILE A 141 -12.43 -11.58 -10.99
C ILE A 141 -13.75 -12.37 -11.07
N LYS A 142 -13.96 -13.13 -12.16
CA LYS A 142 -15.17 -13.95 -12.37
C LYS A 142 -15.25 -15.12 -11.39
N GLU A 143 -14.16 -15.85 -11.21
CA GLU A 143 -14.10 -17.00 -10.31
C GLU A 143 -14.40 -16.62 -8.87
N ASN A 144 -14.05 -15.42 -8.46
CA ASN A 144 -14.28 -14.91 -7.11
C ASN A 144 -15.55 -14.04 -6.99
N ASN A 145 -16.33 -13.88 -8.07
CA ASN A 145 -17.50 -13.00 -8.11
C ASN A 145 -17.20 -11.58 -7.57
N ALA A 146 -16.02 -11.05 -7.87
CA ALA A 146 -15.61 -9.75 -7.38
C ALA A 146 -16.43 -8.64 -8.04
N LYS A 147 -16.89 -7.68 -7.24
CA LYS A 147 -17.65 -6.51 -7.68
C LYS A 147 -16.78 -5.27 -7.84
N TYR A 148 -15.57 -5.30 -7.30
CA TYR A 148 -14.65 -4.16 -7.26
C TYR A 148 -13.32 -4.49 -7.90
N LEU A 149 -12.78 -3.52 -8.65
CA LEU A 149 -11.43 -3.54 -9.19
C LEU A 149 -10.70 -2.29 -8.72
N PHE A 150 -9.59 -2.49 -8.05
CA PHE A 150 -8.74 -1.39 -7.60
C PHE A 150 -7.81 -0.91 -8.69
N VAL A 151 -7.49 0.38 -8.66
CA VAL A 151 -6.55 1.03 -9.57
C VAL A 151 -5.58 1.90 -8.79
N PRO A 152 -4.31 2.02 -9.20
CA PRO A 152 -3.38 2.99 -8.62
C PRO A 152 -3.79 4.43 -8.94
N GLU A 153 -3.22 5.36 -8.18
CA GLU A 153 -3.39 6.78 -8.43
C GLU A 153 -2.78 7.20 -9.78
N LEU A 154 -3.41 8.17 -10.42
CA LEU A 154 -2.94 8.84 -11.65
C LEU A 154 -2.69 7.91 -12.86
N GLU A 155 -3.13 6.67 -12.79
CA GLU A 155 -2.96 5.70 -13.87
C GLU A 155 -3.94 5.89 -15.03
N SER A 156 -3.53 5.41 -16.20
CA SER A 156 -4.37 5.39 -17.38
C SER A 156 -5.48 4.34 -17.26
N LEU A 157 -6.74 4.77 -17.32
CA LEU A 157 -7.89 3.88 -17.24
C LEU A 157 -8.10 3.00 -18.49
N ARG A 158 -7.22 3.04 -19.51
CA ARG A 158 -7.38 2.30 -20.77
C ARG A 158 -7.52 0.77 -20.53
N VAL A 159 -6.68 0.21 -19.69
CA VAL A 159 -6.72 -1.22 -19.36
C VAL A 159 -7.98 -1.55 -18.57
N VAL A 160 -8.31 -0.71 -17.60
CA VAL A 160 -9.51 -0.82 -16.76
C VAL A 160 -10.78 -0.83 -17.62
N GLU A 161 -10.88 0.09 -18.58
CA GLU A 161 -12.02 0.15 -19.51
C GLU A 161 -12.11 -1.11 -20.39
N THR A 162 -10.98 -1.71 -20.74
CA THR A 162 -10.95 -2.99 -21.46
C THR A 162 -11.51 -4.11 -20.61
N ILE A 163 -11.09 -4.21 -19.34
CA ILE A 163 -11.60 -5.20 -18.36
C ILE A 163 -13.09 -5.00 -18.13
N LYS A 164 -13.53 -3.79 -17.83
CA LYS A 164 -14.95 -3.45 -17.62
C LYS A 164 -15.82 -3.84 -18.82
N ARG A 165 -15.38 -3.52 -20.03
CA ARG A 165 -16.12 -3.85 -21.25
C ARG A 165 -16.24 -5.36 -21.44
N ALA A 166 -15.16 -6.11 -21.20
CA ALA A 166 -15.19 -7.57 -21.32
C ALA A 166 -16.18 -8.18 -20.33
N LEU A 167 -16.18 -7.75 -19.07
CA LEU A 167 -17.09 -8.24 -18.03
C LEU A 167 -18.54 -7.83 -18.27
N LYS A 168 -18.78 -6.60 -18.73
CA LYS A 168 -20.11 -6.10 -19.07
C LYS A 168 -20.77 -6.89 -20.21
N ASN A 169 -20.00 -7.38 -21.18
CA ASN A 169 -20.51 -8.27 -22.24
C ASN A 169 -21.03 -9.60 -21.71
N GLU A 170 -20.63 -9.98 -20.50
CA GLU A 170 -21.10 -11.16 -19.77
C GLU A 170 -22.11 -10.82 -18.66
N ASN A 171 -22.64 -9.59 -18.66
CA ASN A 171 -23.57 -9.04 -17.67
C ASN A 171 -22.97 -8.97 -16.25
N ILE A 172 -21.67 -8.80 -16.12
CA ILE A 172 -20.97 -8.57 -14.87
C ILE A 172 -20.64 -7.08 -14.78
N GLU A 173 -21.18 -6.43 -13.74
CA GLU A 173 -20.85 -5.04 -13.44
C GLU A 173 -19.68 -5.00 -12.46
N LEU A 174 -18.74 -4.05 -12.71
CA LEU A 174 -17.55 -3.86 -11.91
C LEU A 174 -17.42 -2.38 -11.54
N GLU A 175 -17.34 -2.09 -10.25
CA GLU A 175 -17.03 -0.76 -9.73
C GLU A 175 -15.51 -0.58 -9.63
N ILE A 176 -15.04 0.62 -9.94
CA ILE A 176 -13.62 0.95 -9.87
C ILE A 176 -13.36 1.78 -8.62
N LEU A 177 -12.42 1.34 -7.80
CA LEU A 177 -11.96 2.02 -6.60
C LEU A 177 -10.46 2.35 -6.75
N GLU A 178 -10.05 3.52 -6.26
CA GLU A 178 -8.64 3.84 -6.15
C GLU A 178 -8.05 3.17 -4.91
N LEU A 179 -6.85 2.59 -5.04
CA LEU A 179 -5.99 2.22 -3.92
C LEU A 179 -4.65 2.90 -4.15
N HIS A 180 -4.46 3.98 -3.43
CA HIS A 180 -3.37 4.92 -3.64
C HIS A 180 -2.06 4.40 -3.05
N GLY A 181 -1.04 4.22 -3.89
CA GLY A 181 0.27 3.67 -3.51
C GLY A 181 1.25 4.69 -2.92
N LEU A 182 0.81 5.93 -2.66
CA LEU A 182 1.62 7.01 -2.09
C LEU A 182 2.82 7.47 -2.93
N HIS A 183 2.83 7.15 -4.23
CA HIS A 183 3.93 7.56 -5.11
C HIS A 183 3.84 9.03 -5.53
N ASN A 184 2.63 9.51 -5.80
CA ASN A 184 2.39 10.85 -6.32
C ASN A 184 1.04 11.39 -5.86
N ILE A 185 0.92 12.71 -5.85
CA ILE A 185 -0.36 13.39 -5.71
C ILE A 185 -0.60 14.30 -6.91
N SER A 186 -1.86 14.49 -7.28
CA SER A 186 -2.20 15.45 -8.31
C SER A 186 -1.99 16.89 -7.81
N LYS A 187 -1.80 17.82 -8.77
CA LYS A 187 -1.73 19.24 -8.44
C LYS A 187 -2.98 19.71 -7.67
N GLU A 188 -4.14 19.20 -8.03
CA GLU A 188 -5.40 19.52 -7.36
C GLU A 188 -5.44 19.06 -5.91
N GLN A 189 -4.97 17.84 -5.62
CA GLN A 189 -4.85 17.30 -4.26
C GLN A 189 -3.88 18.15 -3.43
N PHE A 190 -2.72 18.48 -4.02
CA PHE A 190 -1.73 19.34 -3.37
C PHE A 190 -2.29 20.75 -3.06
N ASP A 191 -2.96 21.39 -4.02
CA ASP A 191 -3.56 22.71 -3.85
C ASP A 191 -4.68 22.73 -2.79
N LYS A 192 -5.36 21.58 -2.59
CA LYS A 192 -6.37 21.38 -1.54
C LYS A 192 -5.79 21.03 -0.18
N GLY A 193 -4.49 20.83 -0.08
CA GLY A 193 -3.81 20.45 1.15
C GLY A 193 -4.16 19.03 1.64
N ILE A 194 -4.45 18.12 0.72
CA ILE A 194 -4.70 16.70 1.04
C ILE A 194 -3.44 16.13 1.70
N SER A 195 -3.59 15.58 2.89
CA SER A 195 -2.52 14.97 3.67
C SER A 195 -2.40 13.48 3.39
N ILE A 196 -1.27 12.88 3.80
CA ILE A 196 -1.11 11.42 3.76
C ILE A 196 -2.21 10.70 4.55
N PHE A 197 -2.66 11.26 5.67
CA PHE A 197 -3.71 10.67 6.50
C PHE A 197 -5.07 10.66 5.79
N ASP A 198 -5.37 11.70 4.99
CA ASP A 198 -6.59 11.73 4.17
C ASP A 198 -6.55 10.64 3.10
N ILE A 199 -5.39 10.41 2.48
CA ILE A 199 -5.18 9.36 1.48
C ILE A 199 -5.32 7.98 2.12
N LEU A 200 -4.64 7.72 3.23
CA LEU A 200 -4.72 6.45 3.96
C LEU A 200 -6.15 6.14 4.43
N ASN A 201 -6.85 7.15 4.96
CA ASN A 201 -8.26 7.01 5.33
C ASN A 201 -9.14 6.66 4.11
N GLN A 202 -8.89 7.29 2.95
CA GLN A 202 -9.63 6.95 1.74
C GLN A 202 -9.30 5.54 1.25
N ASN A 203 -8.04 5.09 1.37
CA ASN A 203 -7.66 3.71 1.10
C ASN A 203 -8.44 2.74 1.99
N ASN A 204 -8.54 3.00 3.29
CA ASN A 204 -9.30 2.16 4.23
C ASN A 204 -10.79 2.07 3.84
N ILE A 205 -11.42 3.20 3.49
CA ILE A 205 -12.82 3.24 3.02
C ILE A 205 -12.99 2.40 1.74
N ASN A 206 -12.05 2.49 0.81
CA ASN A 206 -12.13 1.74 -0.44
C ASN A 206 -11.85 0.24 -0.21
N LEU A 207 -10.88 -0.09 0.65
CA LEU A 207 -10.60 -1.48 1.04
C LEU A 207 -11.79 -2.11 1.76
N GLU A 208 -12.48 -1.39 2.62
CA GLU A 208 -13.72 -1.85 3.27
C GLU A 208 -14.76 -2.29 2.24
N LYS A 209 -15.03 -1.47 1.22
CA LYS A 209 -15.96 -1.83 0.13
C LYS A 209 -15.51 -3.07 -0.63
N GLY A 210 -14.24 -3.11 -1.05
CA GLY A 210 -13.70 -4.23 -1.82
C GLY A 210 -13.68 -5.54 -1.05
N LEU A 211 -13.31 -5.51 0.23
CA LEU A 211 -13.24 -6.68 1.09
C LEU A 211 -14.63 -7.16 1.57
N LYS A 212 -15.61 -6.26 1.71
CA LYS A 212 -17.01 -6.66 1.96
C LYS A 212 -17.66 -7.26 0.74
N ASN A 213 -17.28 -6.80 -0.44
CA ASN A 213 -17.77 -7.27 -1.74
C ASN A 213 -19.30 -7.28 -1.86
N ASP A 214 -19.97 -6.28 -1.25
CA ASP A 214 -21.44 -6.15 -1.14
C ASP A 214 -22.11 -5.66 -2.44
#